data_05feea449a9b43057439f6171e1986aa
#
_entry.id   05feea449a9b43057439f6171e1986aa
#
_cell.length_a   1.000
_cell.length_b   1.000
_cell.length_c   1.000
_cell.angle_alpha   90.00
_cell.angle_beta   90.00
_cell.angle_gamma   90.00
#
_symmetry.space_group_name_H-M   'P 1'
#
loop_
_entity.id
_entity.type
_entity.pdbx_description
1 polymer ?
#
loop_
_entity_poly.entity_id
_entity_poly.type
_entity_poly.pdbx_seq_one_letter_code
_entity_poly.pdbx_strand_id
1 'polypeptide(L)'
;FKDTAYVRMGGSTEELRAAQYLQERCAELGLNATIEAFDVDMATMHRAELIVDGKSVVCKGYLNAGSGEVEAPLYYLRGTDAYSLSLCRGKIVMIDGYMGYWMYQDLLENGAVGFITYDGNANYADRDIDQRELRSFVSKGNKIPGVNINAKTAIELIKKDAAMAKIVLEQDEYVGKSHNVVLDLPGQIDEYIVLSAHYDSTSLSQ
;
A
#
# COMPACT_ATOMS: atom_id res chain seq x y z
N PHE A 1 -2.71 7.06 21.14
CA PHE A 1 -3.08 7.01 19.71
C PHE A 1 -4.44 6.37 19.46
N LYS A 2 -4.81 5.32 20.17
CA LYS A 2 -6.08 4.58 19.92
C LYS A 2 -7.30 5.50 19.89
N ASP A 3 -7.37 6.47 20.77
CA ASP A 3 -8.52 7.36 20.92
C ASP A 3 -8.40 8.65 20.10
N THR A 4 -7.20 8.98 19.58
CA THR A 4 -6.91 10.27 18.95
C THR A 4 -6.63 10.14 17.44
N ALA A 5 -5.89 9.12 17.05
CA ALA A 5 -5.41 8.94 15.68
C ALA A 5 -5.13 7.44 15.41
N TYR A 6 -6.17 6.63 15.37
CA TYR A 6 -6.03 5.17 15.30
C TYR A 6 -5.42 4.69 13.99
N VAL A 7 -5.93 5.16 12.84
CA VAL A 7 -5.33 4.95 11.52
C VAL A 7 -4.62 6.24 11.13
N ARG A 8 -3.32 6.17 10.90
CA ARG A 8 -2.43 7.34 10.75
C ARG A 8 -1.53 7.16 9.53
N MET A 9 -2.14 7.10 8.35
CA MET A 9 -1.34 7.01 7.11
C MET A 9 -0.47 8.25 6.97
N GLY A 10 0.77 8.07 6.55
CA GLY A 10 1.69 9.16 6.28
C GLY A 10 1.05 10.22 5.38
N GLY A 11 1.12 11.48 5.78
CA GLY A 11 0.48 12.61 5.10
C GLY A 11 -0.99 12.83 5.42
N SER A 12 -1.63 11.99 6.22
CA SER A 12 -3.02 12.18 6.63
C SER A 12 -3.16 13.19 7.79
N THR A 13 -4.37 13.72 7.96
CA THR A 13 -4.70 14.56 9.12
C THR A 13 -4.49 13.83 10.45
N GLU A 14 -4.75 12.53 10.47
CA GLU A 14 -4.57 11.66 11.64
C GLU A 14 -3.10 11.46 11.99
N GLU A 15 -2.23 11.39 10.98
CA GLU A 15 -0.78 11.36 11.18
C GLU A 15 -0.29 12.67 11.81
N LEU A 16 -0.72 13.83 11.29
CA LEU A 16 -0.38 15.12 11.86
C LEU A 16 -0.89 15.28 13.32
N ARG A 17 -2.11 14.81 13.60
CA ARG A 17 -2.63 14.77 15.00
C ARG A 17 -1.75 13.93 15.90
N ALA A 18 -1.26 12.80 15.41
CA ALA A 18 -0.36 11.95 16.19
C ALA A 18 0.99 12.64 16.45
N ALA A 19 1.53 13.35 15.44
CA ALA A 19 2.72 14.18 15.61
C ALA A 19 2.54 15.27 16.68
N GLN A 20 1.43 16.00 16.62
CA GLN A 20 1.07 17.03 17.59
C GLN A 20 0.93 16.45 19.01
N TYR A 21 0.25 15.31 19.14
CA TYR A 21 0.13 14.62 20.41
C TYR A 21 1.49 14.21 21.00
N LEU A 22 2.41 13.70 20.17
CA LEU A 22 3.77 13.37 20.63
C LEU A 22 4.52 14.63 21.09
N GLN A 23 4.41 15.73 20.35
CA GLN A 23 5.01 17.01 20.73
C GLN A 23 4.47 17.52 22.07
N GLU A 24 3.15 17.44 22.29
CA GLU A 24 2.52 17.81 23.57
C GLU A 24 3.01 16.94 24.72
N ARG A 25 3.13 15.61 24.51
CA ARG A 25 3.68 14.72 25.55
C ARG A 25 5.13 15.04 25.89
N CYS A 26 5.96 15.41 24.91
CA CYS A 26 7.31 15.88 25.16
C CYS A 26 7.30 17.17 26.02
N ALA A 27 6.45 18.12 25.68
CA ALA A 27 6.33 19.37 26.42
C ALA A 27 5.92 19.17 27.91
N GLU A 28 5.01 18.24 28.18
CA GLU A 28 4.63 17.88 29.56
C GLU A 28 5.79 17.32 30.39
N LEU A 29 6.76 16.70 29.73
CA LEU A 29 8.01 16.21 30.36
C LEU A 29 9.09 17.28 30.41
N GLY A 30 8.80 18.53 30.02
CA GLY A 30 9.75 19.62 29.97
C GLY A 30 10.74 19.53 28.80
N LEU A 31 10.42 18.74 27.76
CA LEU A 31 11.23 18.52 26.58
C LEU A 31 10.66 19.31 25.39
N ASN A 32 11.55 19.79 24.51
CA ASN A 32 11.16 20.57 23.37
C ASN A 32 11.32 19.76 22.08
N ALA A 33 10.23 19.16 21.61
CA ALA A 33 10.19 18.44 20.34
C ALA A 33 9.73 19.36 19.19
N THR A 34 10.30 19.16 18.00
CA THR A 34 9.94 19.85 16.76
C THR A 34 9.22 18.92 15.82
N ILE A 35 8.25 19.45 15.06
CA ILE A 35 7.59 18.74 13.96
C ILE A 35 8.22 19.21 12.66
N GLU A 36 8.87 18.30 11.92
CA GLU A 36 9.52 18.55 10.65
C GLU A 36 8.69 17.94 9.51
N ALA A 37 8.19 18.80 8.62
CA ALA A 37 7.43 18.36 7.46
C ALA A 37 8.32 17.97 6.29
N PHE A 38 7.97 16.92 5.56
CA PHE A 38 8.60 16.49 4.32
C PHE A 38 7.57 16.06 3.28
N ASP A 39 7.98 16.08 2.00
CA ASP A 39 7.09 15.72 0.89
C ASP A 39 6.89 14.22 0.80
N VAL A 40 5.63 13.81 0.53
CA VAL A 40 5.26 12.41 0.27
C VAL A 40 4.30 12.34 -0.90
N ASP A 41 4.42 11.28 -1.70
CA ASP A 41 3.44 10.98 -2.73
C ASP A 41 2.16 10.49 -2.08
N MET A 42 1.05 11.08 -2.46
CA MET A 42 -0.28 10.76 -1.95
C MET A 42 -1.27 10.55 -3.09
N ALA A 43 -2.34 9.85 -2.79
CA ALA A 43 -3.46 9.72 -3.71
C ALA A 43 -4.79 9.73 -2.97
N THR A 44 -5.80 10.29 -3.61
CA THR A 44 -7.20 10.17 -3.19
C THR A 44 -7.91 9.23 -4.15
N MET A 45 -8.39 8.09 -3.63
CA MET A 45 -9.13 7.11 -4.41
C MET A 45 -10.59 7.53 -4.54
N HIS A 46 -11.07 7.69 -5.77
CA HIS A 46 -12.46 8.01 -6.08
C HIS A 46 -13.26 6.75 -6.43
N ARG A 47 -12.60 5.82 -7.15
CA ARG A 47 -13.25 4.58 -7.59
C ARG A 47 -12.25 3.44 -7.63
N ALA A 48 -12.62 2.30 -7.08
CA ALA A 48 -11.88 1.05 -7.18
C ALA A 48 -12.89 -0.10 -7.38
N GLU A 49 -12.84 -0.75 -8.52
CA GLU A 49 -13.71 -1.88 -8.85
C GLU A 49 -12.90 -3.05 -9.36
N LEU A 50 -13.28 -4.23 -8.93
CA LEU A 50 -12.80 -5.50 -9.47
C LEU A 50 -14.00 -6.34 -9.89
N ILE A 51 -14.01 -6.78 -11.13
CA ILE A 51 -15.02 -7.71 -11.67
C ILE A 51 -14.26 -8.94 -12.14
N VAL A 52 -14.66 -10.12 -11.66
CA VAL A 52 -14.05 -11.40 -12.07
C VAL A 52 -15.15 -12.31 -12.61
N ASP A 53 -14.97 -12.80 -13.83
CA ASP A 53 -15.97 -13.61 -14.57
C ASP A 53 -17.37 -13.01 -14.50
N GLY A 54 -17.47 -11.68 -14.70
CA GLY A 54 -18.71 -10.91 -14.70
C GLY A 54 -19.33 -10.67 -13.31
N LYS A 55 -18.64 -11.00 -12.21
CA LYS A 55 -19.10 -10.79 -10.84
C LYS A 55 -18.25 -9.76 -10.13
N SER A 56 -18.89 -8.82 -9.45
CA SER A 56 -18.20 -7.85 -8.60
C SER A 56 -17.53 -8.55 -7.42
N VAL A 57 -16.29 -8.16 -7.15
CA VAL A 57 -15.44 -8.65 -6.05
C VAL A 57 -15.06 -7.48 -5.16
N VAL A 58 -15.23 -7.62 -3.85
CA VAL A 58 -14.84 -6.58 -2.90
C VAL A 58 -13.33 -6.39 -2.91
N CYS A 59 -12.88 -5.16 -3.14
CA CYS A 59 -11.46 -4.82 -3.21
C CYS A 59 -11.18 -3.42 -2.64
N LYS A 60 -9.92 -3.11 -2.40
CA LYS A 60 -9.40 -1.75 -2.23
C LYS A 60 -8.38 -1.48 -3.35
N GLY A 61 -8.47 -0.30 -3.96
CA GLY A 61 -7.51 0.12 -4.97
C GLY A 61 -6.15 0.42 -4.36
N TYR A 62 -5.07 0.13 -5.09
CA TYR A 62 -3.74 0.60 -4.71
C TYR A 62 -3.63 2.09 -4.93
N LEU A 63 -3.32 2.85 -3.87
CA LEU A 63 -2.98 4.26 -3.98
C LEU A 63 -1.68 4.42 -4.79
N ASN A 64 -1.61 5.47 -5.58
CA ASN A 64 -0.48 5.77 -6.47
C ASN A 64 -0.18 4.71 -7.55
N ALA A 65 -1.07 3.74 -7.76
CA ALA A 65 -1.04 2.87 -8.93
C ALA A 65 -1.69 3.57 -10.14
N GLY A 66 -1.53 3.04 -11.35
CA GLY A 66 -2.09 3.65 -12.55
C GLY A 66 -3.62 3.71 -12.52
N SER A 67 -4.19 4.90 -12.77
CA SER A 67 -5.62 5.04 -13.03
C SER A 67 -5.97 4.50 -14.42
N GLY A 68 -7.18 3.99 -14.57
CA GLY A 68 -7.72 3.49 -15.84
C GLY A 68 -8.58 2.26 -15.68
N GLU A 69 -8.99 1.76 -16.84
CA GLU A 69 -9.79 0.54 -16.96
C GLU A 69 -9.00 -0.50 -17.77
N VAL A 70 -8.89 -1.71 -17.25
CA VAL A 70 -8.26 -2.84 -17.92
C VAL A 70 -9.10 -4.10 -17.71
N GLU A 71 -9.32 -4.84 -18.80
CA GLU A 71 -9.96 -6.16 -18.78
C GLU A 71 -9.04 -7.14 -19.50
N ALA A 72 -8.66 -8.23 -18.83
CA ALA A 72 -7.71 -9.19 -19.36
C ALA A 72 -7.86 -10.55 -18.65
N PRO A 73 -7.26 -11.61 -19.25
CA PRO A 73 -7.19 -12.90 -18.57
C PRO A 73 -6.53 -12.78 -17.19
N LEU A 74 -7.12 -13.45 -16.20
CA LEU A 74 -6.57 -13.53 -14.86
C LEU A 74 -5.48 -14.62 -14.81
N TYR A 75 -4.35 -14.31 -14.19
CA TYR A 75 -3.26 -15.26 -14.02
C TYR A 75 -2.79 -15.29 -12.58
N TYR A 76 -2.88 -16.45 -11.94
CA TYR A 76 -2.32 -16.65 -10.61
C TYR A 76 -0.84 -17.02 -10.70
N LEU A 77 0.03 -16.09 -10.30
CA LEU A 77 1.48 -16.26 -10.31
C LEU A 77 1.93 -17.10 -9.09
N ARG A 78 2.38 -18.32 -9.34
CA ARG A 78 2.80 -19.27 -8.28
C ARG A 78 4.27 -19.20 -7.95
N GLY A 79 5.08 -18.61 -8.82
CA GLY A 79 6.52 -18.52 -8.65
C GLY A 79 7.11 -17.42 -9.52
N THR A 80 8.34 -17.01 -9.22
CA THR A 80 9.07 -15.95 -9.91
C THR A 80 10.16 -16.48 -10.84
N ASP A 81 10.06 -17.73 -11.26
CA ASP A 81 10.93 -18.28 -12.29
C ASP A 81 10.60 -17.69 -13.68
N ALA A 82 11.56 -17.70 -14.58
CA ALA A 82 11.45 -17.07 -15.90
C ALA A 82 10.26 -17.60 -16.73
N TYR A 83 9.89 -18.87 -16.59
CA TYR A 83 8.75 -19.44 -17.30
C TYR A 83 7.44 -18.87 -16.74
N SER A 84 7.25 -18.89 -15.43
CA SER A 84 6.05 -18.35 -14.77
C SER A 84 5.86 -16.87 -15.09
N LEU A 85 6.92 -16.06 -15.04
CA LEU A 85 6.89 -14.63 -15.38
C LEU A 85 6.57 -14.39 -16.85
N SER A 86 7.08 -15.22 -17.78
CA SER A 86 6.78 -15.07 -19.22
C SER A 86 5.29 -15.21 -19.55
N LEU A 87 4.51 -15.86 -18.69
CA LEU A 87 3.06 -16.02 -18.83
C LEU A 87 2.24 -14.80 -18.41
N CYS A 88 2.87 -13.76 -17.83
CA CYS A 88 2.19 -12.54 -17.37
C CYS A 88 1.73 -11.62 -18.51
N ARG A 89 2.29 -11.76 -19.72
CA ARG A 89 2.05 -10.84 -20.84
C ARG A 89 0.58 -10.70 -21.17
N GLY A 90 0.09 -9.44 -21.15
CA GLY A 90 -1.29 -9.09 -21.47
C GLY A 90 -2.31 -9.59 -20.45
N LYS A 91 -1.88 -9.90 -19.22
CA LYS A 91 -2.77 -10.44 -18.18
C LYS A 91 -2.83 -9.55 -16.96
N ILE A 92 -3.91 -9.68 -16.20
CA ILE A 92 -4.01 -9.22 -14.83
C ILE A 92 -3.43 -10.33 -13.95
N VAL A 93 -2.37 -10.00 -13.18
CA VAL A 93 -1.60 -10.99 -12.43
C VAL A 93 -1.97 -10.94 -10.96
N MET A 94 -2.41 -12.07 -10.40
CA MET A 94 -2.71 -12.20 -8.98
C MET A 94 -1.53 -12.82 -8.24
N ILE A 95 -1.09 -12.17 -7.16
CA ILE A 95 0.06 -12.60 -6.33
C ILE A 95 -0.29 -12.58 -4.85
N ASP A 96 0.38 -13.42 -4.08
CA ASP A 96 0.36 -13.40 -2.62
C ASP A 96 1.34 -12.35 -2.08
N GLY A 97 0.88 -11.55 -1.10
CA GLY A 97 1.70 -10.58 -0.38
C GLY A 97 1.68 -9.17 -0.95
N TYR A 98 2.79 -8.47 -0.79
CA TYR A 98 2.94 -7.07 -1.20
C TYR A 98 3.43 -6.92 -2.62
N MET A 99 3.04 -5.80 -3.28
CA MET A 99 3.70 -5.34 -4.48
C MET A 99 5.01 -4.61 -4.13
N GLY A 100 6.10 -5.36 -4.03
CA GLY A 100 7.44 -4.83 -3.83
C GLY A 100 8.11 -4.43 -5.14
N TYR A 101 9.24 -3.73 -5.03
CA TYR A 101 9.99 -3.20 -6.18
C TYR A 101 10.30 -4.27 -7.25
N TRP A 102 10.97 -5.35 -6.86
CA TRP A 102 11.39 -6.38 -7.81
C TRP A 102 10.21 -7.06 -8.50
N MET A 103 9.19 -7.43 -7.73
CA MET A 103 7.99 -8.03 -8.30
C MET A 103 7.30 -7.10 -9.29
N TYR A 104 7.20 -5.81 -8.96
CA TYR A 104 6.57 -4.84 -9.85
C TYR A 104 7.35 -4.67 -11.16
N GLN A 105 8.69 -4.59 -11.09
CA GLN A 105 9.54 -4.54 -12.27
C GLN A 105 9.39 -5.81 -13.12
N ASP A 106 9.42 -6.99 -12.51
CA ASP A 106 9.21 -8.27 -13.20
C ASP A 106 7.87 -8.30 -13.95
N LEU A 107 6.79 -7.81 -13.32
CA LEU A 107 5.48 -7.74 -13.98
C LEU A 107 5.48 -6.77 -15.18
N LEU A 108 6.08 -5.59 -15.04
CA LEU A 108 6.18 -4.61 -16.12
C LEU A 108 7.01 -5.14 -17.28
N GLU A 109 8.19 -5.69 -17.03
CA GLU A 109 9.10 -6.25 -18.04
C GLU A 109 8.46 -7.41 -18.80
N ASN A 110 7.65 -8.22 -18.10
CA ASN A 110 6.92 -9.32 -18.70
C ASN A 110 5.55 -8.92 -19.27
N GLY A 111 5.21 -7.62 -19.28
CA GLY A 111 4.07 -7.06 -19.96
C GLY A 111 2.71 -7.36 -19.32
N ALA A 112 2.66 -7.49 -18.00
CA ALA A 112 1.41 -7.49 -17.23
C ALA A 112 0.67 -6.17 -17.42
N VAL A 113 -0.68 -6.20 -17.45
CA VAL A 113 -1.52 -5.03 -17.70
C VAL A 113 -2.27 -4.55 -16.45
N GLY A 114 -2.22 -5.30 -15.38
CA GLY A 114 -2.78 -4.99 -14.06
C GLY A 114 -2.38 -6.03 -13.04
N PHE A 115 -2.65 -5.77 -11.77
CA PHE A 115 -2.32 -6.72 -10.72
C PHE A 115 -3.37 -6.78 -9.60
N ILE A 116 -3.44 -7.93 -8.94
CA ILE A 116 -4.24 -8.17 -7.75
C ILE A 116 -3.32 -8.73 -6.68
N THR A 117 -3.36 -8.17 -5.47
CA THR A 117 -2.65 -8.72 -4.31
C THR A 117 -3.61 -9.23 -3.25
N TYR A 118 -3.14 -10.15 -2.43
CA TYR A 118 -3.82 -10.61 -1.23
C TYR A 118 -2.77 -11.06 -0.21
N ASP A 119 -3.13 -11.05 1.08
CA ASP A 119 -2.29 -11.66 2.11
C ASP A 119 -2.75 -13.10 2.33
N GLY A 120 -1.90 -14.05 1.95
CA GLY A 120 -2.17 -15.49 2.00
C GLY A 120 -2.24 -16.09 3.40
N ASN A 121 -2.15 -15.28 4.47
CA ASN A 121 -2.25 -15.78 5.83
C ASN A 121 -3.66 -16.29 6.14
N ALA A 122 -3.83 -17.60 6.14
CA ALA A 122 -5.11 -18.27 6.38
C ALA A 122 -5.74 -17.95 7.75
N ASN A 123 -4.93 -17.58 8.75
CA ASN A 123 -5.43 -17.20 10.08
C ASN A 123 -6.18 -15.85 10.07
N TYR A 124 -5.99 -15.07 9.02
CA TYR A 124 -6.60 -13.74 8.85
C TYR A 124 -7.44 -13.64 7.58
N ALA A 125 -7.94 -14.77 7.08
CA ALA A 125 -8.67 -14.83 5.82
C ALA A 125 -9.94 -13.96 5.76
N ASP A 126 -10.56 -13.71 6.90
CA ASP A 126 -11.78 -12.89 7.05
C ASP A 126 -11.49 -11.46 7.55
N ARG A 127 -10.23 -11.11 7.74
CA ARG A 127 -9.84 -9.77 8.15
C ARG A 127 -10.15 -8.75 7.05
N ASP A 128 -10.38 -7.49 7.43
CA ASP A 128 -10.60 -6.41 6.47
C ASP A 128 -9.43 -6.25 5.49
N ILE A 129 -9.73 -5.78 4.30
CA ILE A 129 -8.75 -5.56 3.24
C ILE A 129 -7.88 -4.36 3.60
N ASP A 130 -6.58 -4.54 3.68
CA ASP A 130 -5.64 -3.46 3.94
C ASP A 130 -5.64 -2.45 2.79
N GLN A 131 -5.62 -1.16 3.12
CA GLN A 131 -5.30 -0.13 2.14
C GLN A 131 -3.82 -0.24 1.79
N ARG A 132 -3.53 -0.39 0.51
CA ARG A 132 -2.18 -0.51 -0.04
C ARG A 132 -1.84 0.69 -0.90
N GLU A 133 -0.55 0.98 -1.01
CA GLU A 133 -0.01 2.02 -1.88
C GLU A 133 1.17 1.50 -2.69
N LEU A 134 1.36 2.08 -3.86
CA LEU A 134 2.55 1.87 -4.69
C LEU A 134 3.46 3.09 -4.51
N ARG A 135 4.57 2.91 -3.82
CA ARG A 135 5.52 4.00 -3.59
C ARG A 135 6.21 4.39 -4.90
N SER A 136 6.52 5.67 -5.07
CA SER A 136 7.09 6.23 -6.30
C SER A 136 8.36 5.52 -6.78
N PHE A 137 9.24 5.12 -5.85
CA PHE A 137 10.45 4.37 -6.20
C PHE A 137 10.15 2.96 -6.73
N VAL A 138 8.99 2.38 -6.42
CA VAL A 138 8.56 1.07 -6.94
C VAL A 138 8.16 1.18 -8.39
N SER A 139 7.36 2.18 -8.75
CA SER A 139 6.82 2.33 -10.09
C SER A 139 7.83 2.89 -11.10
N LYS A 140 8.80 3.70 -10.65
CA LYS A 140 9.69 4.47 -11.54
C LYS A 140 8.94 5.21 -12.67
N GLY A 141 7.72 5.66 -12.39
CA GLY A 141 6.87 6.36 -13.36
C GLY A 141 6.03 5.49 -14.26
N ASN A 142 6.29 4.19 -14.38
CA ASN A 142 5.45 3.26 -15.12
C ASN A 142 4.39 2.66 -14.18
N LYS A 143 3.12 2.90 -14.48
CA LYS A 143 2.02 2.51 -13.62
C LYS A 143 1.01 1.65 -14.35
N ILE A 144 0.60 0.57 -13.71
CA ILE A 144 -0.52 -0.28 -14.11
C ILE A 144 -1.52 -0.36 -12.95
N PRO A 145 -2.85 -0.45 -13.23
CA PRO A 145 -3.84 -0.50 -12.18
C PRO A 145 -3.71 -1.75 -11.31
N GLY A 146 -3.92 -1.58 -10.01
CA GLY A 146 -3.82 -2.66 -9.05
C GLY A 146 -4.83 -2.56 -7.93
N VAL A 147 -5.26 -3.72 -7.43
CA VAL A 147 -6.20 -3.83 -6.31
C VAL A 147 -5.71 -4.84 -5.29
N ASN A 148 -6.15 -4.68 -4.04
CA ASN A 148 -5.96 -5.64 -2.96
C ASN A 148 -7.29 -6.28 -2.60
N ILE A 149 -7.29 -7.60 -2.36
CA ILE A 149 -8.47 -8.37 -2.00
C ILE A 149 -8.22 -9.19 -0.72
N ASN A 150 -9.30 -9.69 -0.14
CA ASN A 150 -9.23 -10.59 1.00
C ASN A 150 -8.68 -11.96 0.59
N ALA A 151 -7.88 -12.60 1.46
CA ALA A 151 -7.29 -13.92 1.21
C ALA A 151 -8.34 -15.00 0.94
N LYS A 152 -9.47 -14.99 1.63
CA LYS A 152 -10.55 -15.94 1.41
C LYS A 152 -11.12 -15.81 0.00
N THR A 153 -11.35 -14.60 -0.46
CA THR A 153 -11.79 -14.32 -1.82
C THR A 153 -10.77 -14.80 -2.86
N ALA A 154 -9.47 -14.52 -2.65
CA ALA A 154 -8.41 -15.00 -3.54
C ALA A 154 -8.40 -16.52 -3.65
N ILE A 155 -8.52 -17.24 -2.53
CA ILE A 155 -8.59 -18.71 -2.49
C ILE A 155 -9.81 -19.21 -3.29
N GLU A 156 -10.96 -18.54 -3.17
CA GLU A 156 -12.17 -18.92 -3.94
C GLU A 156 -11.98 -18.72 -5.44
N LEU A 157 -11.35 -17.62 -5.86
CA LEU A 157 -11.05 -17.35 -7.27
C LEU A 157 -10.09 -18.39 -7.83
N ILE A 158 -9.03 -18.74 -7.10
CA ILE A 158 -8.06 -19.77 -7.50
C ILE A 158 -8.73 -21.14 -7.61
N LYS A 159 -9.55 -21.53 -6.65
CA LYS A 159 -10.26 -22.83 -6.68
C LYS A 159 -11.26 -22.95 -7.83
N LYS A 160 -11.84 -21.84 -8.26
CA LYS A 160 -12.79 -21.79 -9.39
C LYS A 160 -12.09 -21.67 -10.74
N ASP A 161 -10.76 -21.57 -10.76
CA ASP A 161 -9.98 -21.32 -11.97
C ASP A 161 -10.51 -20.10 -12.75
N ALA A 162 -10.72 -19.00 -12.03
CA ALA A 162 -11.29 -17.78 -12.57
C ALA A 162 -10.48 -17.28 -13.78
N ALA A 163 -11.16 -16.97 -14.88
CA ALA A 163 -10.52 -16.80 -16.20
C ALA A 163 -10.27 -15.34 -16.57
N MET A 164 -11.20 -14.44 -16.26
CA MET A 164 -11.17 -13.04 -16.70
C MET A 164 -11.32 -12.10 -15.52
N ALA A 165 -10.54 -11.02 -15.54
CA ALA A 165 -10.68 -9.96 -14.56
C ALA A 165 -10.74 -8.59 -15.25
N LYS A 166 -11.48 -7.66 -14.62
CA LYS A 166 -11.55 -6.26 -15.01
C LYS A 166 -11.27 -5.42 -13.77
N ILE A 167 -10.32 -4.50 -13.88
CA ILE A 167 -9.98 -3.51 -12.84
C ILE A 167 -10.37 -2.13 -13.36
N VAL A 168 -11.04 -1.34 -12.53
CA VAL A 168 -11.28 0.09 -12.76
C VAL A 168 -10.73 0.86 -11.58
N LEU A 169 -9.80 1.79 -11.83
CA LEU A 169 -9.25 2.69 -10.82
C LEU A 169 -9.36 4.14 -11.29
N GLU A 170 -9.92 4.99 -10.43
CA GLU A 170 -9.93 6.44 -10.59
C GLU A 170 -9.38 7.07 -9.33
N GLN A 171 -8.27 7.79 -9.44
CA GLN A 171 -7.61 8.45 -8.32
C GLN A 171 -6.90 9.72 -8.77
N ASP A 172 -6.84 10.69 -7.86
CA ASP A 172 -6.00 11.87 -8.00
C ASP A 172 -4.71 11.66 -7.22
N GLU A 173 -3.58 11.82 -7.89
CA GLU A 173 -2.25 11.74 -7.28
C GLU A 173 -1.72 13.14 -7.04
N TYR A 174 -1.12 13.38 -5.86
CA TYR A 174 -0.56 14.68 -5.50
C TYR A 174 0.59 14.54 -4.49
N VAL A 175 1.36 15.60 -4.34
CA VAL A 175 2.40 15.68 -3.30
C VAL A 175 1.77 16.28 -2.04
N GLY A 176 1.76 15.51 -0.97
CA GLY A 176 1.33 15.91 0.36
C GLY A 176 2.51 16.15 1.30
N LYS A 177 2.22 16.33 2.58
CA LYS A 177 3.21 16.49 3.65
C LYS A 177 3.00 15.42 4.71
N SER A 178 4.07 14.73 5.05
CA SER A 178 4.16 13.90 6.24
C SER A 178 5.16 14.52 7.22
N HIS A 179 5.27 14.01 8.43
CA HIS A 179 5.96 14.69 9.50
C HIS A 179 6.86 13.73 10.29
N ASN A 180 8.04 14.22 10.69
CA ASN A 180 8.85 13.65 11.74
C ASN A 180 8.65 14.44 13.02
N VAL A 181 8.64 13.76 14.16
CA VAL A 181 8.75 14.40 15.48
C VAL A 181 10.16 14.20 15.96
N VAL A 182 10.91 15.29 16.05
CA VAL A 182 12.33 15.27 16.40
C VAL A 182 12.52 15.86 17.78
N LEU A 183 13.21 15.11 18.64
CA LEU A 183 13.63 15.54 19.97
C LEU A 183 15.14 15.43 20.06
N ASP A 184 15.81 16.55 20.24
CA ASP A 184 17.26 16.62 20.45
C ASP A 184 17.54 16.85 21.95
N LEU A 185 18.35 15.96 22.52
CA LEU A 185 18.80 16.03 23.91
C LEU A 185 20.31 16.27 23.92
N PRO A 186 20.77 17.44 24.38
CA PRO A 186 22.19 17.74 24.37
C PRO A 186 22.98 16.80 25.27
N GLY A 187 24.08 16.26 24.74
CA GLY A 187 25.02 15.41 25.44
C GLY A 187 26.25 16.17 25.96
N GLN A 188 27.21 15.43 26.52
CA GLN A 188 28.49 15.97 27.01
C GLN A 188 29.65 15.76 26.02
N ILE A 189 29.45 14.98 24.97
CA ILE A 189 30.44 14.64 23.95
C ILE A 189 29.87 14.95 22.57
N ASP A 190 30.73 15.17 21.58
CA ASP A 190 30.34 15.47 20.19
C ASP A 190 30.09 14.18 19.40
N GLU A 191 29.19 13.36 19.93
CA GLU A 191 28.70 12.12 19.30
C GLU A 191 27.19 12.03 19.43
N TYR A 192 26.53 11.43 18.43
CA TYR A 192 25.08 11.28 18.41
C TYR A 192 24.67 9.81 18.53
N ILE A 193 23.67 9.55 19.37
CA ILE A 193 22.91 8.32 19.37
C ILE A 193 21.52 8.67 18.84
N VAL A 194 21.13 8.05 17.72
CA VAL A 194 19.80 8.26 17.14
C VAL A 194 18.90 7.09 17.50
N LEU A 195 17.78 7.38 18.16
CA LEU A 195 16.70 6.43 18.38
C LEU A 195 15.58 6.78 17.43
N SER A 196 15.14 5.83 16.61
CA SER A 196 14.09 6.06 15.62
C SER A 196 13.01 4.98 15.71
N ALA A 197 11.74 5.42 15.62
CA ALA A 197 10.58 4.54 15.54
C ALA A 197 9.51 5.20 14.68
N HIS A 198 8.83 4.43 13.83
CA HIS A 198 7.69 4.94 13.10
C HIS A 198 6.46 5.06 14.01
N TYR A 199 5.64 6.09 13.78
CA TYR A 199 4.37 6.28 14.48
C TYR A 199 3.16 6.26 13.55
N ASP A 200 3.38 6.25 12.24
CA ASP A 200 2.33 6.05 11.24
C ASP A 200 1.78 4.62 11.26
N SER A 201 0.62 4.43 10.65
CA SER A 201 0.02 3.11 10.42
C SER A 201 -0.73 3.09 9.10
N THR A 202 -0.66 1.98 8.38
CA THR A 202 -1.23 1.85 7.03
C THR A 202 -2.69 1.43 7.00
N SER A 203 -3.22 0.86 8.07
CA SER A 203 -4.63 0.44 8.18
C SER A 203 -4.99 0.05 9.61
N LEU A 204 -6.10 -0.65 9.79
CA LEU A 204 -6.57 -1.21 11.05
C LEU A 204 -5.70 -2.37 11.59
N SER A 205 -4.46 -2.49 11.16
CA SER A 205 -3.54 -3.47 11.72
C SER A 205 -3.36 -3.25 13.21
N GLN A 206 -3.75 -4.22 13.98
CA GLN A 206 -3.54 -4.26 15.42
C GLN A 206 -2.19 -4.87 15.75
#